data_e41113a067ddd9b0da985eb3882739a0
#
_entry.id   e41113a067ddd9b0da985eb3882739a0
#
_cell.length_a   1.000
_cell.length_b   1.000
_cell.length_c   1.000
_cell.angle_alpha   90.00
_cell.angle_beta   90.00
_cell.angle_gamma   90.00
#
_symmetry.space_group_name_H-M   'P 1'
#
loop_
_entity.id
_entity.type
_entity.pdbx_description
1 polymer ?
#
loop_
_entity_poly.entity_id
_entity_poly.type
_entity_poly.pdbx_seq_one_letter_code
_entity_poly.pdbx_strand_id
1 'polypeptide(L)'
;MSQIKILWVDDEIDLLKPHILFLEKKNYHVTTCNNGQDAIDLFDENNFDVVFLDENMPGLSGLETLSELKEKKSSVPVIMITK
;
A
#
# COMPACT_ATOMS: atom_id res chain seq x y z
N MET A 1 -20.56 -6.15 -8.19
CA MET A 1 -19.83 -6.19 -6.90
C MET A 1 -18.62 -5.29 -6.96
N SER A 2 -18.38 -4.57 -5.91
CA SER A 2 -17.20 -3.73 -5.84
C SER A 2 -15.96 -4.57 -5.58
N GLN A 3 -14.85 -4.18 -6.20
CA GLN A 3 -13.56 -4.81 -5.95
C GLN A 3 -13.00 -4.34 -4.61
N ILE A 4 -12.24 -5.21 -3.96
CA ILE A 4 -11.42 -4.81 -2.83
C ILE A 4 -10.23 -4.04 -3.39
N LYS A 5 -9.99 -2.85 -2.85
CA LYS A 5 -8.93 -1.96 -3.31
C LYS A 5 -7.76 -2.03 -2.36
N ILE A 6 -6.60 -2.38 -2.92
CA ILE A 6 -5.34 -2.55 -2.17
C ILE A 6 -4.37 -1.46 -2.61
N LEU A 7 -3.75 -0.79 -1.64
CA LEU A 7 -2.58 0.05 -1.88
C LEU A 7 -1.35 -0.74 -1.45
N TRP A 8 -0.44 -0.98 -2.36
CA TRP A 8 0.79 -1.73 -2.08
C TRP A 8 2.00 -0.81 -2.23
N VAL A 9 2.70 -0.59 -1.14
CA VAL A 9 3.82 0.35 -1.05
C VAL A 9 5.11 -0.44 -0.80
N ASP A 10 6.03 -0.40 -1.75
CA ASP A 10 7.29 -1.15 -1.64
C ASP A 10 8.31 -0.52 -2.59
N ASP A 11 9.50 -0.20 -2.11
CA ASP A 11 10.54 0.41 -2.95
C ASP A 11 11.03 -0.55 -4.05
N GLU A 12 10.77 -1.84 -3.90
CA GLU A 12 11.06 -2.86 -4.91
C GLU A 12 9.80 -3.38 -5.59
N ILE A 13 8.79 -2.52 -5.76
CA ILE A 13 7.48 -2.92 -6.26
C ILE A 13 7.56 -3.59 -7.63
N ASP A 14 8.53 -3.22 -8.45
CA ASP A 14 8.71 -3.82 -9.78
C ASP A 14 9.05 -5.30 -9.72
N LEU A 15 9.63 -5.75 -8.61
CA LEU A 15 9.94 -7.17 -8.41
C LEU A 15 8.72 -7.98 -7.98
N LEU A 16 7.63 -7.30 -7.65
CA LEU A 16 6.42 -7.93 -7.12
C LEU A 16 5.31 -8.08 -8.16
N LYS A 17 5.60 -7.79 -9.42
CA LYS A 17 4.61 -7.88 -10.50
C LYS A 17 3.87 -9.20 -10.57
N PRO A 18 4.53 -10.37 -10.43
CA PRO A 18 3.79 -11.65 -10.43
C PRO A 18 2.75 -11.74 -9.33
N HIS A 19 3.05 -11.22 -8.14
CA HIS A 19 2.12 -11.24 -7.03
C HIS A 19 0.95 -10.29 -7.27
N ILE A 20 1.24 -9.12 -7.85
CA ILE A 20 0.21 -8.13 -8.19
C ILE A 20 -0.74 -8.70 -9.23
N LEU A 21 -0.19 -9.32 -10.29
CA LEU A 21 -0.99 -9.95 -11.33
C LEU A 21 -1.88 -11.06 -10.76
N PHE A 22 -1.36 -11.84 -9.81
CA PHE A 22 -2.15 -12.88 -9.16
C PHE A 22 -3.35 -12.29 -8.43
N LEU A 23 -3.13 -11.21 -7.69
CA LEU A 23 -4.21 -10.54 -6.96
C LEU A 23 -5.24 -9.95 -7.92
N GLU A 24 -4.79 -9.35 -9.01
CA GLU A 24 -5.69 -8.80 -10.02
C GLU A 24 -6.54 -9.86 -10.68
N LYS A 25 -5.98 -11.05 -10.89
CA LYS A 25 -6.74 -12.19 -11.40
C LYS A 25 -7.81 -12.66 -10.41
N LYS A 26 -7.62 -12.41 -9.13
CA LYS A 26 -8.60 -12.72 -8.08
C LYS A 26 -9.59 -11.57 -7.86
N ASN A 27 -9.61 -10.60 -8.78
CA ASN A 27 -10.54 -9.48 -8.77
C ASN A 27 -10.25 -8.44 -7.66
N TYR A 28 -9.01 -8.34 -7.21
CA TYR A 28 -8.56 -7.23 -6.38
C TYR A 28 -8.07 -6.11 -7.28
N HIS A 29 -8.31 -4.88 -6.88
CA HIS A 29 -7.75 -3.72 -7.55
C HIS A 29 -6.50 -3.27 -6.79
N VAL A 30 -5.33 -3.37 -7.41
CA VAL A 30 -4.07 -3.06 -6.76
C VAL A 30 -3.49 -1.77 -7.32
N THR A 31 -3.31 -0.77 -6.46
CA THR A 31 -2.59 0.46 -6.77
C THR A 31 -1.22 0.36 -6.12
N THR A 32 -0.18 0.66 -6.84
CA THR A 32 1.20 0.51 -6.35
C THR A 32 1.92 1.85 -6.30
N CYS A 33 2.85 1.96 -5.37
CA CYS A 33 3.81 3.05 -5.35
C CYS A 33 5.10 2.56 -4.68
N ASN A 34 6.18 3.33 -4.82
CA ASN A 34 7.49 2.88 -4.39
C ASN A 34 8.09 3.69 -3.24
N ASN A 35 7.29 4.55 -2.62
CA ASN A 35 7.78 5.35 -1.50
C ASN A 35 6.61 5.80 -0.61
N GLY A 36 6.94 6.21 0.61
CA GLY A 36 5.94 6.57 1.61
C GLY A 36 5.19 7.85 1.29
N GLN A 37 5.86 8.84 0.72
CA GLN A 37 5.19 10.11 0.42
C GLN A 37 4.11 9.94 -0.64
N ASP A 38 4.40 9.18 -1.69
CA ASP A 38 3.41 8.89 -2.73
C ASP A 38 2.25 8.08 -2.15
N ALA A 39 2.54 7.18 -1.21
CA ALA A 39 1.50 6.41 -0.54
C ALA A 39 0.54 7.33 0.22
N ILE A 40 1.06 8.30 0.95
CA ILE A 40 0.25 9.26 1.69
C ILE A 40 -0.64 10.05 0.75
N ASP A 41 -0.07 10.54 -0.35
CA ASP A 41 -0.81 11.32 -1.34
C ASP A 41 -1.93 10.49 -1.99
N LEU A 42 -1.63 9.25 -2.37
CA LEU A 42 -2.62 8.34 -2.94
C LEU A 42 -3.73 8.02 -1.95
N PHE A 43 -3.37 7.84 -0.69
CA PHE A 43 -4.32 7.51 0.37
C PHE A 43 -5.29 8.67 0.62
N ASP A 44 -4.84 9.91 0.47
CA ASP A 44 -5.70 11.09 0.60
C ASP A 44 -6.71 11.19 -0.55
N GLU A 45 -6.30 10.80 -1.74
CA GLU A 45 -7.09 11.00 -2.96
C GLU A 45 -8.05 9.85 -3.25
N ASN A 46 -7.82 8.69 -2.65
CA ASN A 46 -8.55 7.46 -2.96
C ASN A 46 -9.00 6.74 -1.71
N ASN A 47 -9.97 5.85 -1.87
CA ASN A 47 -10.42 4.97 -0.78
C ASN A 47 -9.82 3.59 -0.98
N PHE A 48 -9.06 3.12 -0.01
CA PHE A 48 -8.49 1.78 -0.02
C PHE A 48 -9.08 0.96 1.11
N ASP A 49 -9.21 -0.34 0.86
CA ASP A 49 -9.73 -1.28 1.85
C ASP A 49 -8.62 -1.85 2.72
N VAL A 50 -7.40 -1.92 2.18
CA VAL A 50 -6.23 -2.42 2.90
C VAL A 50 -4.96 -1.84 2.27
N VAL A 51 -3.93 -1.66 3.09
CA VAL A 51 -2.62 -1.20 2.64
C VAL A 51 -1.58 -2.27 2.97
N PHE A 52 -0.77 -2.65 1.99
CA PHE A 52 0.43 -3.45 2.20
C PHE A 52 1.61 -2.48 2.18
N LEU A 53 2.41 -2.47 3.23
CA LEU A 53 3.43 -1.47 3.44
C LEU A 53 4.76 -2.10 3.80
N ASP A 54 5.77 -1.85 2.97
CA ASP A 54 7.14 -2.31 3.23
C ASP A 54 7.70 -1.56 4.44
N GLU A 55 8.31 -2.30 5.35
CA GLU A 55 8.91 -1.73 6.55
C GLU A 55 10.18 -0.92 6.22
N ASN A 56 10.96 -1.38 5.25
CA ASN A 56 12.25 -0.78 4.92
C ASN A 56 12.21 -0.03 3.59
N MET A 57 12.07 1.29 3.66
CA MET A 57 12.08 2.14 2.48
C MET A 57 12.96 3.35 2.71
N PRO A 58 13.68 3.84 1.67
CA PRO A 58 14.40 5.09 1.80
C PRO A 58 13.43 6.28 1.92
N GLY A 59 13.88 7.34 2.55
CA GLY A 59 13.03 8.51 2.82
C GLY A 59 12.13 8.23 4.02
N LEU A 60 10.82 8.38 3.86
CA LEU A 60 9.88 8.01 4.92
C LEU A 60 9.90 6.50 5.11
N SER A 61 10.22 6.06 6.31
CA SER A 61 10.21 4.64 6.64
C SER A 61 8.78 4.08 6.62
N GLY A 62 8.68 2.76 6.64
CA GLY A 62 7.37 2.12 6.76
C GLY A 62 6.63 2.55 8.01
N LEU A 63 7.33 2.64 9.15
CA LEU A 63 6.69 3.04 10.40
C LEU A 63 6.23 4.49 10.38
N GLU A 64 7.01 5.40 9.80
CA GLU A 64 6.60 6.80 9.64
C GLU A 64 5.39 6.91 8.73
N THR A 65 5.40 6.18 7.62
CA THR A 65 4.28 6.14 6.69
C THR A 65 3.03 5.59 7.37
N LEU A 66 3.17 4.51 8.14
CA LEU A 66 2.05 3.92 8.90
C LEU A 66 1.41 4.95 9.83
N SER A 67 2.24 5.69 10.56
CA SER A 67 1.75 6.71 11.48
C SER A 67 0.90 7.76 10.77
N GLU A 68 1.37 8.25 9.61
CA GLU A 68 0.65 9.23 8.81
C GLU A 68 -0.68 8.68 8.29
N LEU A 69 -0.68 7.43 7.80
CA LEU A 69 -1.90 6.82 7.28
C LEU A 69 -2.94 6.63 8.38
N LYS A 70 -2.51 6.22 9.56
CA LYS A 70 -3.42 6.01 10.69
C LYS A 70 -4.02 7.31 11.22
N GLU A 71 -3.32 8.40 11.13
CA GLU A 71 -3.87 9.70 11.48
C GLU A 71 -4.99 10.12 10.54
N LYS A 72 -4.91 9.70 9.27
CA LYS A 72 -5.92 10.06 8.26
C LYS A 72 -7.16 9.18 8.36
N LYS A 73 -6.99 7.87 8.37
CA LYS A 73 -8.11 6.92 8.41
C LYS A 73 -7.71 5.70 9.24
N SER A 74 -7.97 5.77 10.53
CA SER A 74 -7.56 4.73 11.46
C SER A 74 -8.23 3.37 11.22
N SER A 75 -9.36 3.35 10.52
CA SER A 75 -10.11 2.12 10.28
C SER A 75 -9.56 1.25 9.15
N VAL A 76 -8.68 1.80 8.31
CA VAL A 76 -8.12 1.03 7.20
C VAL A 76 -6.96 0.17 7.73
N PRO A 77 -7.03 -1.16 7.60
CA PRO A 77 -5.95 -2.01 8.06
C PRO A 77 -4.69 -1.81 7.21
N VAL A 78 -3.55 -1.76 7.88
CA VAL A 78 -2.24 -1.67 7.25
C VAL A 78 -1.45 -2.90 7.64
N ILE A 79 -1.03 -3.67 6.64
CA ILE A 79 -0.25 -4.89 6.86
C ILE A 79 1.20 -4.57 6.53
N MET A 80 2.05 -4.64 7.55
CA MET A 80 3.48 -4.40 7.37
C MET A 80 4.14 -5.64 6.76
N ILE A 81 4.97 -5.41 5.78
CA ILE A 81 5.72 -6.49 5.12
C ILE A 81 7.19 -6.34 5.51
N THR A 82 7.71 -7.38 6.13
CA THR A 82 9.13 -7.45 6.50
C THR A 82 9.86 -8.38 5.54
N LYS A 83 11.09 -8.04 5.21
CA LYS A 83 11.91 -8.85 4.32
C LYS A 83 13.18 -9.34 4.98
#